data_2597e561d1667ba4df173a3519305ffb
#
_entry.id   2597e561d1667ba4df173a3519305ffb
#
_cell.length_a   1.000
_cell.length_b   1.000
_cell.length_c   1.000
_cell.angle_alpha   90.00
_cell.angle_beta   90.00
_cell.angle_gamma   90.00
#
_symmetry.space_group_name_H-M   'P 1'
#
loop_
_entity.id
_entity.type
_entity.pdbx_description
1 polymer ?
#
loop_
_entity_poly.entity_id
_entity_poly.type
_entity_poly.pdbx_seq_one_letter_code
_entity_poly.pdbx_strand_id
1 'polypeptide(L)'
;IHTMGRDDSRSDLYRYPYEPTPYCVLERMANTGMIRKGNTLLDYGCGKGRVDFFLSAQTRCQSIGVEYDDRIYAKAMENKKAAASGARTEFVLESAENFPVPVEVDRVYFFNPFSLEILRKAMARLLESYYENPREIQLFFYYPSDAYISYLMTVPELEFLDEIDCMDPVSYTHLRAHET
;
A
#
# COMPACT_ATOMS: atom_id res chain seq x y z
N ILE A 1 2.21 -18.85 -5.06
CA ILE A 1 1.10 -17.91 -4.81
C ILE A 1 0.58 -17.32 -6.11
N HIS A 2 -0.72 -17.09 -6.17
CA HIS A 2 -1.43 -16.60 -7.35
C HIS A 2 -1.86 -15.15 -7.15
N THR A 3 -1.08 -14.21 -7.71
CA THR A 3 -1.37 -12.77 -7.61
C THR A 3 -1.62 -12.11 -8.96
N MET A 4 -1.67 -12.89 -10.04
CA MET A 4 -1.89 -12.39 -11.40
C MET A 4 -3.38 -12.19 -11.71
N GLY A 5 -3.64 -11.37 -12.72
CA GLY A 5 -4.95 -11.13 -13.30
C GLY A 5 -5.65 -9.90 -12.71
N ARG A 6 -6.34 -9.18 -13.59
CA ARG A 6 -7.23 -8.08 -13.25
C ARG A 6 -8.59 -8.62 -12.80
N ASP A 7 -9.15 -8.05 -11.78
CA ASP A 7 -10.51 -8.37 -11.32
C ASP A 7 -11.27 -7.05 -11.10
N ASP A 8 -12.26 -6.80 -11.94
CA ASP A 8 -13.10 -5.61 -11.92
C ASP A 8 -14.57 -5.90 -11.57
N SER A 9 -14.85 -7.13 -11.17
CA SER A 9 -16.22 -7.60 -10.94
C SER A 9 -16.99 -6.86 -9.83
N ARG A 10 -16.27 -6.17 -8.93
CA ARG A 10 -16.85 -5.32 -7.89
C ARG A 10 -16.25 -3.91 -7.86
N SER A 11 -15.63 -3.47 -8.96
CA SER A 11 -15.22 -2.07 -9.07
C SER A 11 -16.46 -1.17 -9.12
N ASP A 12 -16.38 -0.05 -8.50
CA ASP A 12 -17.43 0.96 -8.48
C ASP A 12 -16.85 2.37 -8.74
N LEU A 13 -17.66 3.43 -8.60
CA LEU A 13 -17.23 4.81 -8.81
C LEU A 13 -16.08 5.24 -7.87
N TYR A 14 -15.94 4.60 -6.71
CA TYR A 14 -15.00 4.98 -5.66
C TYR A 14 -13.83 4.01 -5.52
N ARG A 15 -13.98 2.76 -6.00
CA ARG A 15 -12.99 1.67 -5.87
C ARG A 15 -12.68 1.10 -7.23
N TYR A 16 -11.39 1.03 -7.52
CA TYR A 16 -10.90 0.61 -8.83
C TYR A 16 -10.63 -0.89 -8.89
N PRO A 17 -10.58 -1.48 -10.11
CA PRO A 17 -10.30 -2.90 -10.29
C PRO A 17 -8.96 -3.29 -9.68
N TYR A 18 -8.88 -4.53 -9.18
CA TYR A 18 -7.61 -5.11 -8.76
C TYR A 18 -6.64 -5.21 -9.94
N GLU A 19 -5.46 -4.63 -9.75
CA GLU A 19 -4.33 -4.75 -10.66
C GLU A 19 -3.05 -4.93 -9.83
N PRO A 20 -2.28 -6.01 -10.06
CA PRO A 20 -1.10 -6.26 -9.25
C PRO A 20 0.06 -5.33 -9.62
N THR A 21 0.76 -4.80 -8.63
CA THR A 21 2.00 -4.06 -8.83
C THR A 21 3.05 -4.92 -9.54
N PRO A 22 3.71 -4.42 -10.60
CA PRO A 22 4.79 -5.16 -11.26
C PRO A 22 5.94 -5.51 -10.31
N TYR A 23 6.53 -6.68 -10.46
CA TYR A 23 7.65 -7.10 -9.60
C TYR A 23 8.88 -6.20 -9.72
N CYS A 24 9.16 -5.64 -10.90
CA CYS A 24 10.27 -4.69 -11.08
C CYS A 24 10.12 -3.44 -10.18
N VAL A 25 8.90 -2.96 -9.99
CA VAL A 25 8.59 -1.86 -9.06
C VAL A 25 8.87 -2.26 -7.62
N LEU A 26 8.43 -3.45 -7.22
CA LEU A 26 8.64 -3.96 -5.86
C LEU A 26 10.12 -4.22 -5.56
N GLU A 27 10.87 -4.73 -6.54
CA GLU A 27 12.34 -4.89 -6.42
C GLU A 27 13.01 -3.54 -6.22
N ARG A 28 12.59 -2.53 -6.97
CA ARG A 28 13.13 -1.17 -6.82
C ARG A 28 12.85 -0.61 -5.43
N MET A 29 11.61 -0.77 -4.93
CA MET A 29 11.24 -0.36 -3.58
C MET A 29 12.10 -1.07 -2.51
N ALA A 30 12.24 -2.38 -2.61
CA ALA A 30 13.03 -3.16 -1.66
C ALA A 30 14.51 -2.71 -1.64
N ASN A 31 15.06 -2.36 -2.81
CA ASN A 31 16.46 -1.96 -2.96
C ASN A 31 16.75 -0.52 -2.52
N THR A 32 15.74 0.31 -2.27
CA THR A 32 15.95 1.68 -1.74
C THR A 32 16.53 1.69 -0.33
N GLY A 33 16.32 0.62 0.45
CA GLY A 33 16.63 0.59 1.87
C GLY A 33 15.68 1.39 2.76
N MET A 34 14.59 1.93 2.19
CA MET A 34 13.58 2.71 2.94
C MET A 34 12.65 1.82 3.75
N ILE A 35 12.51 0.54 3.38
CA ILE A 35 11.73 -0.46 4.11
C ILE A 35 12.69 -1.52 4.63
N ARG A 36 12.67 -1.79 5.95
CA ARG A 36 13.63 -2.65 6.64
C ARG A 36 12.94 -3.57 7.64
N LYS A 37 13.68 -4.54 8.13
CA LYS A 37 13.30 -5.32 9.31
C LYS A 37 13.06 -4.35 10.48
N GLY A 38 11.93 -4.50 11.14
CA GLY A 38 11.48 -3.59 12.20
C GLY A 38 10.43 -2.57 11.73
N ASN A 39 10.28 -2.34 10.42
CA ASN A 39 9.17 -1.58 9.89
C ASN A 39 7.90 -2.42 9.81
N THR A 40 6.76 -1.74 9.90
CA THR A 40 5.44 -2.31 9.65
C THR A 40 4.79 -1.58 8.48
N LEU A 41 4.63 -2.31 7.38
CA LEU A 41 4.01 -1.84 6.16
C LEU A 41 2.49 -1.99 6.22
N LEU A 42 1.77 -0.96 5.82
CA LEU A 42 0.34 -1.02 5.53
C LEU A 42 0.14 -0.90 4.01
N ASP A 43 -0.52 -1.88 3.41
CA ASP A 43 -0.86 -1.91 1.99
C ASP A 43 -2.37 -1.70 1.81
N TYR A 44 -2.76 -0.54 1.31
CA TYR A 44 -4.16 -0.23 1.02
C TYR A 44 -4.58 -0.78 -0.34
N GLY A 45 -5.65 -1.60 -0.33
CA GLY A 45 -6.09 -2.30 -1.53
C GLY A 45 -5.10 -3.42 -1.89
N CYS A 46 -4.74 -4.24 -0.92
CA CYS A 46 -3.67 -5.22 -1.04
C CYS A 46 -3.95 -6.32 -2.08
N GLY A 47 -5.20 -6.44 -2.51
CA GLY A 47 -5.59 -7.46 -3.47
C GLY A 47 -5.27 -8.86 -2.98
N LYS A 48 -4.56 -9.62 -3.80
CA LYS A 48 -4.14 -11.00 -3.49
C LYS A 48 -2.84 -11.08 -2.67
N GLY A 49 -2.31 -9.93 -2.20
CA GLY A 49 -1.19 -9.84 -1.29
C GLY A 49 0.21 -9.79 -1.91
N ARG A 50 0.35 -9.49 -3.22
CA ARG A 50 1.68 -9.49 -3.88
C ARG A 50 2.68 -8.57 -3.20
N VAL A 51 2.28 -7.31 -2.93
CA VAL A 51 3.15 -6.31 -2.31
C VAL A 51 3.58 -6.77 -0.92
N ASP A 52 2.62 -7.22 -0.12
CA ASP A 52 2.84 -7.70 1.25
C ASP A 52 3.82 -8.86 1.29
N PHE A 53 3.58 -9.90 0.50
CA PHE A 53 4.44 -11.09 0.49
C PHE A 53 5.84 -10.78 -0.04
N PHE A 54 5.94 -10.03 -1.12
CA PHE A 54 7.22 -9.72 -1.75
C PHE A 54 8.09 -8.84 -0.84
N LEU A 55 7.55 -7.70 -0.38
CA LEU A 55 8.33 -6.78 0.45
C LEU A 55 8.70 -7.40 1.80
N SER A 56 7.78 -8.15 2.42
CA SER A 56 8.09 -8.88 3.65
C SER A 56 9.13 -9.97 3.45
N ALA A 57 9.14 -10.67 2.31
CA ALA A 57 10.17 -11.65 1.99
C ALA A 57 11.53 -10.99 1.79
N GLN A 58 11.61 -9.89 1.06
CA GLN A 58 12.85 -9.20 0.70
C GLN A 58 13.46 -8.40 1.86
N THR A 59 12.62 -7.70 2.62
CA THR A 59 13.07 -6.75 3.65
C THR A 59 12.91 -7.26 5.09
N ARG A 60 12.16 -8.33 5.26
CA ARG A 60 11.75 -8.90 6.56
C ARG A 60 10.87 -7.96 7.40
N CYS A 61 10.22 -6.96 6.78
CA CYS A 61 9.24 -6.13 7.46
C CYS A 61 7.98 -6.92 7.83
N GLN A 62 7.24 -6.44 8.81
CA GLN A 62 5.85 -6.84 9.02
C GLN A 62 4.97 -6.17 7.97
N SER A 63 3.89 -6.81 7.57
CA SER A 63 2.97 -6.26 6.57
C SER A 63 1.52 -6.50 6.95
N ILE A 64 0.69 -5.49 6.76
CA ILE A 64 -0.75 -5.52 6.96
C ILE A 64 -1.40 -5.09 5.65
N GLY A 65 -2.13 -6.00 5.00
CA GLY A 65 -2.89 -5.72 3.79
C GLY A 65 -4.36 -5.50 4.10
N VAL A 66 -4.94 -4.41 3.61
CA VAL A 66 -6.35 -4.09 3.77
C VAL A 66 -7.05 -4.26 2.43
N GLU A 67 -8.09 -5.08 2.40
CA GLU A 67 -8.90 -5.36 1.21
C GLU A 67 -10.38 -5.36 1.55
N TYR A 68 -11.20 -4.67 0.76
CA TYR A 68 -12.63 -4.57 1.01
C TYR A 68 -13.44 -5.66 0.32
N ASP A 69 -12.92 -6.26 -0.77
CA ASP A 69 -13.60 -7.34 -1.49
C ASP A 69 -13.32 -8.68 -0.84
N ASP A 70 -14.36 -9.31 -0.30
CA ASP A 70 -14.28 -10.57 0.42
C ASP A 70 -13.71 -11.74 -0.40
N ARG A 71 -13.95 -11.74 -1.72
CA ARG A 71 -13.46 -12.79 -2.63
C ARG A 71 -11.98 -12.64 -2.90
N ILE A 72 -11.50 -11.40 -3.08
CA ILE A 72 -10.08 -11.09 -3.28
C ILE A 72 -9.33 -11.32 -1.97
N TYR A 73 -9.89 -10.87 -0.85
CA TYR A 73 -9.35 -11.16 0.49
C TYR A 73 -9.17 -12.66 0.74
N ALA A 74 -10.17 -13.48 0.37
CA ALA A 74 -10.07 -14.94 0.51
C ALA A 74 -8.87 -15.51 -0.25
N LYS A 75 -8.58 -14.99 -1.46
CA LYS A 75 -7.40 -15.39 -2.25
C LYS A 75 -6.09 -14.96 -1.57
N ALA A 76 -6.03 -13.79 -0.95
CA ALA A 76 -4.88 -13.36 -0.16
C ALA A 76 -4.64 -14.30 1.03
N MET A 77 -5.69 -14.68 1.74
CA MET A 77 -5.61 -15.62 2.87
C MET A 77 -5.18 -17.04 2.43
N GLU A 78 -5.59 -17.48 1.25
CA GLU A 78 -5.11 -18.74 0.67
C GLU A 78 -3.61 -18.64 0.32
N ASN A 79 -3.20 -17.58 -0.35
CA ASN A 79 -1.80 -17.33 -0.68
C ASN A 79 -0.91 -17.26 0.57
N LYS A 80 -1.40 -16.69 1.67
CA LYS A 80 -0.68 -16.61 2.94
C LYS A 80 -0.20 -17.97 3.44
N LYS A 81 -1.00 -19.01 3.27
CA LYS A 81 -0.66 -20.38 3.71
C LYS A 81 0.56 -20.95 2.96
N ALA A 82 0.75 -20.54 1.71
CA ALA A 82 1.82 -21.01 0.85
C ALA A 82 3.04 -20.06 0.77
N ALA A 83 2.91 -18.84 1.24
CA ALA A 83 3.95 -17.83 1.13
C ALA A 83 5.04 -18.01 2.20
N ALA A 84 6.30 -17.90 1.81
CA ALA A 84 7.45 -17.96 2.75
C ALA A 84 7.41 -16.84 3.80
N SER A 85 6.86 -15.68 3.45
CA SER A 85 6.67 -14.53 4.35
C SER A 85 5.32 -14.51 5.06
N GLY A 86 4.49 -15.55 4.91
CA GLY A 86 3.13 -15.60 5.44
C GLY A 86 3.01 -15.34 6.94
N ALA A 87 4.01 -15.74 7.72
CA ALA A 87 4.03 -15.51 9.17
C ALA A 87 4.21 -14.02 9.55
N ARG A 88 4.74 -13.19 8.63
CA ARG A 88 4.94 -11.75 8.83
C ARG A 88 3.89 -10.89 8.12
N THR A 89 2.93 -11.51 7.47
CA THR A 89 1.86 -10.81 6.75
C THR A 89 0.51 -11.06 7.42
N GLU A 90 -0.26 -10.01 7.56
CA GLU A 90 -1.65 -10.07 8.02
C GLU A 90 -2.55 -9.44 6.97
N PHE A 91 -3.78 -9.94 6.85
CA PHE A 91 -4.78 -9.37 5.97
C PHE A 91 -6.04 -9.06 6.76
N VAL A 92 -6.65 -7.91 6.44
CA VAL A 92 -7.86 -7.43 7.10
C VAL A 92 -8.91 -7.18 6.03
N LEU A 93 -10.09 -7.75 6.21
CA LEU A 93 -11.26 -7.48 5.39
C LEU A 93 -11.96 -6.23 5.93
N GLU A 94 -11.63 -5.08 5.38
CA GLU A 94 -12.19 -3.79 5.77
C GLU A 94 -12.03 -2.78 4.63
N SER A 95 -12.84 -1.74 4.65
CA SER A 95 -12.65 -0.58 3.79
C SER A 95 -11.58 0.37 4.34
N ALA A 96 -10.82 1.00 3.45
CA ALA A 96 -9.71 1.88 3.83
C ALA A 96 -10.17 3.05 4.74
N GLU A 97 -11.34 3.62 4.45
CA GLU A 97 -11.93 4.73 5.20
C GLU A 97 -12.34 4.38 6.63
N ASN A 98 -12.56 3.11 6.92
CA ASN A 98 -12.98 2.62 8.24
C ASN A 98 -11.87 1.91 9.01
N PHE A 99 -10.75 1.61 8.36
CA PHE A 99 -9.65 0.89 8.98
C PHE A 99 -8.88 1.79 9.98
N PRO A 100 -8.90 1.47 11.29
CA PRO A 100 -8.08 2.17 12.25
C PRO A 100 -6.62 1.74 12.08
N VAL A 101 -5.74 2.70 11.77
CA VAL A 101 -4.33 2.42 11.50
C VAL A 101 -3.59 2.08 12.80
N PRO A 102 -3.00 0.88 12.93
CA PRO A 102 -2.22 0.51 14.09
C PRO A 102 -1.03 1.47 14.34
N VAL A 103 -0.75 1.73 15.60
CA VAL A 103 0.31 2.70 16.00
C VAL A 103 1.72 2.27 15.64
N GLU A 104 1.94 1.00 15.33
CA GLU A 104 3.22 0.46 14.86
C GLU A 104 3.46 0.65 13.37
N VAL A 105 2.43 1.02 12.58
CA VAL A 105 2.57 1.27 11.13
C VAL A 105 3.43 2.49 10.89
N ASP A 106 4.51 2.31 10.13
CA ASP A 106 5.46 3.37 9.78
C ASP A 106 5.82 3.43 8.30
N ARG A 107 5.29 2.50 7.50
CA ARG A 107 5.38 2.47 6.04
C ARG A 107 4.00 2.21 5.45
N VAL A 108 3.59 2.98 4.45
CA VAL A 108 2.26 2.86 3.83
C VAL A 108 2.40 2.85 2.32
N TYR A 109 1.74 1.92 1.66
CA TYR A 109 1.78 1.76 0.21
C TYR A 109 0.39 1.98 -0.41
N PHE A 110 0.38 2.70 -1.53
CA PHE A 110 -0.82 2.96 -2.34
C PHE A 110 -0.52 2.72 -3.82
N PHE A 111 -1.32 1.91 -4.46
CA PHE A 111 -1.34 1.79 -5.92
C PHE A 111 -2.68 2.29 -6.45
N ASN A 112 -2.96 3.58 -6.33
CA ASN A 112 -4.18 4.23 -6.82
C ASN A 112 -5.45 3.37 -6.61
N PRO A 113 -5.68 2.84 -5.38
CA PRO A 113 -6.67 1.77 -5.18
C PRO A 113 -8.12 2.29 -5.13
N PHE A 114 -8.32 3.60 -4.95
CA PHE A 114 -9.63 4.21 -4.73
C PHE A 114 -9.65 5.70 -5.07
N SER A 115 -10.87 6.27 -5.02
CA SER A 115 -11.10 7.69 -5.30
C SER A 115 -10.39 8.62 -4.30
N LEU A 116 -10.27 9.90 -4.69
CA LEU A 116 -9.74 10.93 -3.81
C LEU A 116 -10.55 11.07 -2.51
N GLU A 117 -11.86 10.88 -2.55
CA GLU A 117 -12.71 10.93 -1.36
C GLU A 117 -12.31 9.87 -0.34
N ILE A 118 -12.09 8.63 -0.79
CA ILE A 118 -11.63 7.55 0.09
C ILE A 118 -10.20 7.81 0.57
N LEU A 119 -9.31 8.31 -0.30
CA LEU A 119 -7.95 8.68 0.11
C LEU A 119 -7.96 9.70 1.25
N ARG A 120 -8.80 10.73 1.17
CA ARG A 120 -8.94 11.73 2.24
C ARG A 120 -9.32 11.11 3.59
N LYS A 121 -10.25 10.16 3.56
CA LYS A 121 -10.70 9.44 4.76
C LYS A 121 -9.61 8.50 5.30
N ALA A 122 -8.92 7.78 4.41
CA ALA A 122 -7.79 6.94 4.80
C ALA A 122 -6.64 7.77 5.41
N MET A 123 -6.34 8.94 4.83
CA MET A 123 -5.36 9.88 5.39
C MET A 123 -5.78 10.40 6.76
N ALA A 124 -7.07 10.66 6.98
CA ALA A 124 -7.57 11.04 8.30
C ALA A 124 -7.30 9.95 9.35
N ARG A 125 -7.54 8.67 9.01
CA ARG A 125 -7.21 7.53 9.89
C ARG A 125 -5.71 7.44 10.17
N LEU A 126 -4.89 7.67 9.17
CA LEU A 126 -3.43 7.66 9.31
C LEU A 126 -2.94 8.79 10.23
N LEU A 127 -3.47 10.00 10.04
CA LEU A 127 -3.13 11.14 10.89
C LEU A 127 -3.62 10.96 12.34
N GLU A 128 -4.79 10.36 12.56
CA GLU A 128 -5.23 9.98 13.92
C GLU A 128 -4.19 9.07 14.60
N SER A 129 -3.73 8.04 13.90
CA SER A 129 -2.68 7.15 14.40
C SER A 129 -1.36 7.86 14.64
N TYR A 130 -0.98 8.79 13.76
CA TYR A 130 0.21 9.62 13.92
C TYR A 130 0.14 10.49 15.17
N TYR A 131 -0.97 11.17 15.40
CA TYR A 131 -1.15 12.01 16.58
C TYR A 131 -1.26 11.22 17.89
N GLU A 132 -1.78 10.00 17.83
CA GLU A 132 -1.79 9.09 18.98
C GLU A 132 -0.37 8.62 19.37
N ASN A 133 0.46 8.33 18.38
CA ASN A 133 1.86 7.93 18.56
C ASN A 133 2.73 8.60 17.49
N PRO A 134 3.25 9.82 17.75
CA PRO A 134 4.10 10.55 16.82
C PRO A 134 5.35 9.75 16.44
N ARG A 135 5.55 9.56 15.14
CA ARG A 135 6.63 8.78 14.56
C ARG A 135 6.86 9.19 13.11
N GLU A 136 8.00 8.86 12.56
CA GLU A 136 8.21 8.96 11.12
C GLU A 136 7.35 7.92 10.41
N ILE A 137 6.52 8.36 9.47
CA ILE A 137 5.74 7.48 8.60
C ILE A 137 6.07 7.86 7.16
N GLN A 138 6.56 6.89 6.37
CA GLN A 138 6.82 7.09 4.95
C GLN A 138 5.69 6.53 4.11
N LEU A 139 5.16 7.33 3.18
CA LEU A 139 4.09 6.99 2.27
C LEU A 139 4.65 6.77 0.87
N PHE A 140 4.31 5.65 0.25
CA PHE A 140 4.73 5.27 -1.09
C PHE A 140 3.51 5.25 -2.01
N PHE A 141 3.54 6.07 -3.05
CA PHE A 141 2.48 6.12 -4.05
C PHE A 141 3.03 5.63 -5.38
N TYR A 142 2.55 4.47 -5.83
CA TYR A 142 2.82 3.97 -7.16
C TYR A 142 1.75 4.46 -8.12
N TYR A 143 2.19 5.10 -9.21
CA TYR A 143 1.31 5.65 -10.25
C TYR A 143 0.19 6.56 -9.71
N PRO A 144 0.51 7.56 -8.87
CA PRO A 144 -0.51 8.42 -8.29
C PRO A 144 -1.18 9.28 -9.37
N SER A 145 -2.49 9.48 -9.26
CA SER A 145 -3.22 10.43 -10.10
C SER A 145 -2.83 11.88 -9.77
N ASP A 146 -3.07 12.80 -10.71
CA ASP A 146 -2.86 14.23 -10.46
C ASP A 146 -3.70 14.74 -9.30
N ALA A 147 -4.91 14.20 -9.14
CA ALA A 147 -5.79 14.53 -8.01
C ALA A 147 -5.18 14.09 -6.66
N TYR A 148 -4.54 12.91 -6.61
CA TYR A 148 -3.81 12.45 -5.42
C TYR A 148 -2.67 13.41 -5.08
N ILE A 149 -1.82 13.71 -6.07
CA ILE A 149 -0.67 14.59 -5.90
C ILE A 149 -1.11 15.96 -5.40
N SER A 150 -2.10 16.57 -6.07
CA SER A 150 -2.61 17.89 -5.69
C SER A 150 -3.15 17.92 -4.26
N TYR A 151 -3.87 16.88 -3.87
CA TYR A 151 -4.35 16.76 -2.49
C TYR A 151 -3.21 16.60 -1.49
N LEU A 152 -2.28 15.70 -1.73
CA LEU A 152 -1.18 15.42 -0.82
C LEU A 152 -0.31 16.66 -0.56
N MET A 153 -0.11 17.49 -1.58
CA MET A 153 0.60 18.76 -1.46
C MET A 153 -0.11 19.79 -0.55
N THR A 154 -1.39 19.59 -0.24
CA THR A 154 -2.15 20.46 0.68
C THR A 154 -2.14 19.98 2.13
N VAL A 155 -1.67 18.77 2.41
CA VAL A 155 -1.63 18.19 3.75
C VAL A 155 -0.39 18.72 4.49
N PRO A 156 -0.55 19.55 5.53
CA PRO A 156 0.59 20.23 6.15
C PRO A 156 1.55 19.30 6.89
N GLU A 157 1.10 18.11 7.29
CA GLU A 157 1.91 17.10 7.96
C GLU A 157 2.81 16.33 7.00
N LEU A 158 2.62 16.48 5.67
CA LEU A 158 3.39 15.75 4.67
C LEU A 158 4.49 16.62 4.07
N GLU A 159 5.65 16.01 3.90
CA GLU A 159 6.77 16.56 3.15
C GLU A 159 7.09 15.64 1.96
N PHE A 160 7.34 16.23 0.77
CA PHE A 160 7.80 15.46 -0.37
C PHE A 160 9.25 15.03 -0.15
N LEU A 161 9.49 13.72 -0.17
CA LEU A 161 10.81 13.17 0.08
C LEU A 161 11.58 12.93 -1.21
N ASP A 162 11.05 12.11 -2.13
CA ASP A 162 11.75 11.72 -3.34
C ASP A 162 10.80 11.14 -4.40
N GLU A 163 11.32 11.05 -5.63
CA GLU A 163 10.66 10.37 -6.74
C GLU A 163 11.59 9.28 -7.27
N ILE A 164 11.12 8.03 -7.26
CA ILE A 164 11.92 6.87 -7.63
C ILE A 164 11.51 6.39 -9.01
N ASP A 165 12.45 6.39 -9.96
CA ASP A 165 12.26 5.79 -11.27
C ASP A 165 12.22 4.26 -11.12
N CYS A 166 11.07 3.67 -11.40
CA CYS A 166 10.85 2.23 -11.31
C CYS A 166 11.26 1.48 -12.57
N MET A 167 11.72 2.18 -13.61
CA MET A 167 12.16 1.60 -14.89
C MET A 167 11.12 0.65 -15.51
N ASP A 168 9.84 0.94 -15.32
CA ASP A 168 8.76 0.17 -15.93
C ASP A 168 8.64 0.57 -17.41
N PRO A 169 8.90 -0.36 -18.36
CA PRO A 169 8.90 -0.03 -19.79
C PRO A 169 7.51 0.28 -20.36
N VAL A 170 6.44 0.01 -19.62
CA VAL A 170 5.05 0.17 -20.10
C VAL A 170 4.44 1.50 -19.66
N SER A 171 4.99 2.14 -18.64
CA SER A 171 4.50 3.43 -18.13
C SER A 171 5.65 4.26 -17.59
N TYR A 172 5.56 5.58 -17.74
CA TYR A 172 6.42 6.54 -17.04
C TYR A 172 6.03 6.53 -15.54
N THR A 173 6.41 5.45 -14.83
CA THR A 173 5.98 5.22 -13.47
C THR A 173 7.02 5.74 -12.49
N HIS A 174 6.63 6.74 -11.75
CA HIS A 174 7.40 7.28 -10.65
C HIS A 174 6.77 6.85 -9.34
N LEU A 175 7.56 6.28 -8.46
CA LEU A 175 7.19 6.04 -7.07
C LEU A 175 7.53 7.29 -6.27
N ARG A 176 6.52 7.89 -5.64
CA ARG A 176 6.71 9.03 -4.75
C ARG A 176 6.65 8.56 -3.31
N ALA A 177 7.65 8.92 -2.53
CA ALA A 177 7.68 8.71 -1.09
C ALA A 177 7.40 10.04 -0.39
N HIS A 178 6.48 10.04 0.54
CA HIS A 178 6.17 11.18 1.40
C HIS A 178 6.45 10.80 2.85
N GLU A 179 7.04 11.73 3.58
CA GLU A 179 7.36 11.61 4.99
C GLU A 179 6.41 12.49 5.80
N THR A 180 5.94 11.96 6.90
CA THR A 180 5.10 12.71 7.85
C THR A 180 5.90 13.15 9.08
#